data_48449efdf12ed4cc04097ca5abacbc82
#
_entry.id   48449efdf12ed4cc04097ca5abacbc82
#
_cell.length_a   1.000
_cell.length_b   1.000
_cell.length_c   1.000
_cell.angle_alpha   90.00
_cell.angle_beta   90.00
_cell.angle_gamma   90.00
#
_symmetry.space_group_name_H-M   'P 1'
#
loop_
_entity.id
_entity.type
_entity.pdbx_description
1 polymer ?
#
loop_
_entity_poly.entity_id
_entity_poly.type
_entity_poly.pdbx_seq_one_letter_code
_entity_poly.pdbx_strand_id
1 'polypeptide(L)'
;KPSTKWNYLIHGLKFKVYGVSRNNPEINHDCFTWIKNDLYDDSIPDISQIDCLIHCAGDGWYGKSSSHYLHANCVITDYINQYIVRNNIQSCVFLSTIDVYGDNNNNVLNENSLIINPKYYGLSKYYSEEIMSNNTKCLVLRLPSILGKGTHGWMSETVRKLINHEPIFYTNTLTNLFTHPTFIAKLIIEYFGKNSDSAILNVAASPPIESQLIIEYVKKHTSSNSMLKPIKKVLSKDYIIDTKNLESIIKPMTIYQILDLYLHDVFDV
;
A
#
# COMPACT_ATOMS: atom_id res chain seq x y z
N LYS A 1 14.47 2.80 -10.45
CA LYS A 1 13.76 1.92 -11.42
C LYS A 1 12.27 2.06 -11.17
N PRO A 2 11.44 2.13 -12.23
CA PRO A 2 9.99 2.25 -12.06
C PRO A 2 9.48 1.02 -11.31
N SER A 3 8.58 1.26 -10.35
CA SER A 3 8.03 0.19 -9.53
C SER A 3 7.16 -0.73 -10.38
N THR A 4 7.41 -2.02 -10.33
CA THR A 4 6.64 -3.11 -10.94
C THR A 4 5.20 -3.22 -10.39
N LYS A 5 4.75 -2.25 -9.56
CA LYS A 5 3.45 -2.24 -8.90
C LYS A 5 2.23 -2.33 -9.85
N TRP A 6 2.40 -1.97 -11.12
CA TRP A 6 1.32 -1.95 -12.11
C TRP A 6 1.08 -3.28 -12.84
N ASN A 7 2.10 -4.17 -12.91
CA ASN A 7 1.96 -5.46 -13.61
C ASN A 7 0.87 -6.35 -13.02
N TYR A 8 0.58 -6.23 -11.72
CA TYR A 8 -0.39 -7.07 -11.03
C TYR A 8 -1.84 -6.75 -11.37
N LEU A 9 -2.13 -5.51 -11.82
CA LEU A 9 -3.49 -5.10 -12.19
C LEU A 9 -3.92 -5.61 -13.56
N ILE A 10 -2.98 -6.03 -14.41
CA ILE A 10 -3.24 -6.24 -15.85
C ILE A 10 -3.35 -7.72 -16.22
N HIS A 11 -2.68 -8.62 -15.48
CA HIS A 11 -2.69 -10.04 -15.80
C HIS A 11 -4.07 -10.68 -15.57
N GLY A 12 -4.70 -11.12 -16.68
CA GLY A 12 -5.95 -11.88 -16.67
C GLY A 12 -7.24 -11.06 -16.68
N LEU A 13 -7.17 -9.74 -16.83
CA LEU A 13 -8.33 -8.84 -16.80
C LEU A 13 -8.67 -8.28 -18.19
N LYS A 14 -9.98 -8.16 -18.46
CA LYS A 14 -10.52 -7.50 -19.66
C LYS A 14 -10.60 -5.97 -19.46
N PHE A 15 -9.67 -5.34 -18.73
CA PHE A 15 -9.68 -3.91 -18.48
C PHE A 15 -8.63 -3.20 -19.35
N LYS A 16 -8.99 -2.06 -19.90
CA LYS A 16 -8.05 -1.13 -20.49
C LYS A 16 -7.50 -0.24 -19.37
N VAL A 17 -6.17 -0.24 -19.18
CA VAL A 17 -5.50 0.46 -18.10
C VAL A 17 -4.66 1.60 -18.66
N TYR A 18 -4.89 2.81 -18.17
CA TYR A 18 -4.05 3.98 -18.42
C TYR A 18 -3.19 4.27 -17.21
N GLY A 19 -1.88 4.20 -17.37
CA GLY A 19 -0.93 4.54 -16.31
C GLY A 19 -0.36 5.93 -16.52
N VAL A 20 -0.65 6.86 -15.62
CA VAL A 20 -0.13 8.23 -15.66
C VAL A 20 1.03 8.35 -14.69
N SER A 21 2.22 8.70 -15.19
CA SER A 21 3.43 8.84 -14.35
C SER A 21 4.54 9.60 -15.08
N ARG A 22 5.51 10.11 -14.31
CA ARG A 22 6.69 10.82 -14.83
C ARG A 22 7.61 9.94 -15.67
N ASN A 23 7.79 8.69 -15.23
CA ASN A 23 8.69 7.73 -15.83
C ASN A 23 7.93 6.55 -16.43
N ASN A 24 8.38 6.06 -17.59
CA ASN A 24 7.81 4.87 -18.19
C ASN A 24 8.00 3.66 -17.24
N PRO A 25 6.91 2.96 -16.85
CA PRO A 25 7.01 1.78 -16.01
C PRO A 25 7.51 0.54 -16.76
N GLU A 26 7.80 0.63 -18.06
CA GLU A 26 8.29 -0.47 -18.92
C GLU A 26 7.35 -1.67 -18.94
N ILE A 27 6.04 -1.43 -18.82
CA ILE A 27 5.01 -2.46 -18.92
C ILE A 27 4.66 -2.67 -20.40
N ASN A 28 4.90 -3.87 -20.89
CA ASN A 28 4.52 -4.28 -22.24
C ASN A 28 3.30 -5.21 -22.18
N HIS A 29 2.11 -4.66 -22.38
CA HIS A 29 0.85 -5.39 -22.36
C HIS A 29 -0.19 -4.67 -23.23
N ASP A 30 -0.93 -5.40 -24.08
CA ASP A 30 -1.88 -4.85 -25.06
C ASP A 30 -2.99 -3.98 -24.42
N CYS A 31 -3.35 -4.27 -23.17
CA CYS A 31 -4.37 -3.53 -22.44
C CYS A 31 -3.81 -2.36 -21.61
N PHE A 32 -2.50 -2.08 -21.68
CA PHE A 32 -1.86 -1.00 -20.93
C PHE A 32 -1.37 0.11 -21.84
N THR A 33 -1.73 1.34 -21.50
CA THR A 33 -1.21 2.55 -22.16
C THR A 33 -0.55 3.45 -21.14
N TRP A 34 0.73 3.73 -21.30
CA TRP A 34 1.43 4.70 -20.48
C TRP A 34 1.28 6.11 -21.04
N ILE A 35 0.99 7.05 -20.16
CA ILE A 35 0.90 8.48 -20.46
C ILE A 35 1.91 9.20 -19.58
N LYS A 36 2.90 9.85 -20.21
CA LYS A 36 3.87 10.66 -19.47
C LYS A 36 3.21 11.94 -18.98
N ASN A 37 3.23 12.16 -17.68
CA ASN A 37 2.74 13.37 -17.05
C ASN A 37 3.38 13.56 -15.67
N ASP A 38 3.61 14.80 -15.28
CA ASP A 38 3.96 15.18 -13.91
C ASP A 38 2.77 15.91 -13.29
N LEU A 39 2.16 15.29 -12.29
CA LEU A 39 1.01 15.86 -11.59
C LEU A 39 1.35 17.13 -10.80
N TYR A 40 2.63 17.50 -10.68
CA TYR A 40 3.06 18.80 -10.14
C TYR A 40 2.79 19.96 -11.10
N ASP A 41 2.64 19.71 -12.38
CA ASP A 41 2.40 20.71 -13.41
C ASP A 41 0.90 21.04 -13.62
N ASP A 42 0.03 20.56 -12.72
CA ASP A 42 -1.43 20.84 -12.72
C ASP A 42 -2.18 20.30 -13.95
N SER A 43 -1.54 19.53 -14.79
CA SER A 43 -2.10 19.02 -16.03
C SER A 43 -2.36 17.52 -15.94
N ILE A 44 -3.58 17.13 -15.61
CA ILE A 44 -3.98 15.74 -15.79
C ILE A 44 -4.41 15.55 -17.24
N PRO A 45 -3.80 14.59 -17.99
CA PRO A 45 -4.14 14.37 -19.40
C PRO A 45 -5.63 14.01 -19.57
N ASP A 46 -6.22 14.52 -20.62
CA ASP A 46 -7.62 14.19 -20.93
C ASP A 46 -7.71 12.76 -21.45
N ILE A 47 -8.33 11.91 -20.68
CA ILE A 47 -8.57 10.50 -20.98
C ILE A 47 -10.08 10.29 -20.98
N SER A 48 -10.63 10.00 -22.14
CA SER A 48 -12.08 9.79 -22.29
C SER A 48 -12.50 8.43 -21.72
N GLN A 49 -13.71 8.37 -21.18
CA GLN A 49 -14.39 7.13 -20.74
C GLN A 49 -13.61 6.34 -19.67
N ILE A 50 -13.42 6.98 -18.52
CA ILE A 50 -12.83 6.33 -17.33
C ILE A 50 -13.96 5.83 -16.43
N ASP A 51 -14.02 4.52 -16.20
CA ASP A 51 -14.98 3.90 -15.27
C ASP A 51 -14.52 4.02 -13.81
N CYS A 52 -13.20 3.91 -13.59
CA CYS A 52 -12.62 3.96 -12.25
C CYS A 52 -11.23 4.61 -12.28
N LEU A 53 -10.99 5.52 -11.35
CA LEU A 53 -9.67 6.13 -11.15
C LEU A 53 -9.02 5.55 -9.90
N ILE A 54 -7.77 5.06 -10.03
CA ILE A 54 -6.98 4.55 -8.90
C ILE A 54 -5.87 5.56 -8.59
N HIS A 55 -6.02 6.27 -7.47
CA HIS A 55 -5.06 7.27 -7.02
C HIS A 55 -3.95 6.64 -6.18
N CYS A 56 -2.79 6.41 -6.82
CA CYS A 56 -1.59 5.87 -6.18
C CYS A 56 -0.48 6.91 -6.02
N ALA A 57 -0.66 8.12 -6.54
CA ALA A 57 0.35 9.17 -6.44
C ALA A 57 0.47 9.68 -5.01
N GLY A 58 1.67 10.13 -4.66
CA GLY A 58 2.00 10.64 -3.33
C GLY A 58 3.42 10.28 -2.94
N ASP A 59 3.89 10.87 -1.85
CA ASP A 59 5.22 10.60 -1.29
C ASP A 59 5.09 10.14 0.17
N GLY A 60 5.66 8.97 0.46
CA GLY A 60 5.73 8.38 1.79
C GLY A 60 7.15 8.31 2.36
N TRP A 61 8.16 8.90 1.71
CA TRP A 61 9.53 8.89 2.20
C TRP A 61 9.67 9.71 3.48
N TYR A 62 10.14 9.06 4.56
CA TYR A 62 10.38 9.73 5.84
C TYR A 62 11.43 10.85 5.75
N GLY A 63 11.33 11.82 6.64
CA GLY A 63 12.31 12.92 6.77
C GLY A 63 12.09 14.09 5.81
N LYS A 64 10.98 14.14 5.10
CA LYS A 64 10.59 15.31 4.30
C LYS A 64 9.92 16.37 5.17
N SER A 65 9.89 17.61 4.67
CA SER A 65 9.19 18.72 5.33
C SER A 65 7.66 18.53 5.31
N SER A 66 6.96 19.19 6.24
CA SER A 66 5.49 19.21 6.24
C SER A 66 4.93 19.81 4.95
N SER A 67 5.56 20.84 4.40
CA SER A 67 5.14 21.47 3.14
C SER A 67 5.29 20.49 1.95
N HIS A 68 6.33 19.65 1.96
CA HIS A 68 6.49 18.62 0.94
C HIS A 68 5.34 17.61 0.96
N TYR A 69 4.99 17.07 2.13
CA TYR A 69 3.87 16.12 2.22
C TYR A 69 2.53 16.77 1.90
N LEU A 70 2.32 18.03 2.31
CA LEU A 70 1.12 18.77 1.97
C LEU A 70 0.96 18.88 0.45
N HIS A 71 2.02 19.26 -0.25
CA HIS A 71 1.99 19.38 -1.71
C HIS A 71 1.85 18.00 -2.39
N ALA A 72 2.73 17.07 -2.08
CA ALA A 72 2.80 15.76 -2.73
C ALA A 72 1.57 14.87 -2.48
N ASN A 73 0.88 15.05 -1.38
CA ASN A 73 -0.27 14.23 -1.03
C ASN A 73 -1.59 15.00 -1.09
N CYS A 74 -1.72 16.17 -0.44
CA CYS A 74 -3.00 16.87 -0.38
C CYS A 74 -3.30 17.68 -1.65
N VAL A 75 -2.34 18.51 -2.13
CA VAL A 75 -2.57 19.36 -3.31
C VAL A 75 -2.78 18.50 -4.55
N ILE A 76 -1.93 17.50 -4.77
CA ILE A 76 -2.09 16.57 -5.90
C ILE A 76 -3.41 15.79 -5.79
N THR A 77 -3.81 15.38 -4.58
CA THR A 77 -5.11 14.72 -4.38
C THR A 77 -6.27 15.62 -4.74
N ASP A 78 -6.21 16.91 -4.38
CA ASP A 78 -7.25 17.87 -4.75
C ASP A 78 -7.36 18.06 -6.26
N TYR A 79 -6.26 18.16 -6.98
CA TYR A 79 -6.26 18.20 -8.45
C TYR A 79 -6.88 16.95 -9.07
N ILE A 80 -6.54 15.77 -8.55
CA ILE A 80 -7.14 14.52 -8.99
C ILE A 80 -8.63 14.48 -8.69
N ASN A 81 -9.05 14.96 -7.53
CA ASN A 81 -10.47 15.04 -7.16
C ASN A 81 -11.25 15.99 -8.08
N GLN A 82 -10.69 17.16 -8.39
CA GLN A 82 -11.28 18.07 -9.37
C GLN A 82 -11.40 17.44 -10.76
N TYR A 83 -10.40 16.66 -11.19
CA TYR A 83 -10.44 15.89 -12.43
C TYR A 83 -11.57 14.86 -12.43
N ILE A 84 -11.73 14.10 -11.33
CA ILE A 84 -12.83 13.12 -11.14
C ILE A 84 -14.18 13.81 -11.32
N VAL A 85 -14.40 14.93 -10.63
CA VAL A 85 -15.66 15.69 -10.67
C VAL A 85 -15.93 16.21 -12.08
N ARG A 86 -14.94 16.87 -12.69
CA ARG A 86 -15.07 17.47 -14.04
C ARG A 86 -15.37 16.44 -15.13
N ASN A 87 -14.81 15.23 -15.01
CA ASN A 87 -15.00 14.15 -15.97
C ASN A 87 -16.10 13.15 -15.58
N ASN A 88 -16.86 13.45 -14.53
CA ASN A 88 -17.97 12.62 -14.04
C ASN A 88 -17.57 11.15 -13.80
N ILE A 89 -16.37 10.92 -13.27
CA ILE A 89 -15.87 9.56 -12.94
C ILE A 89 -16.63 9.05 -11.72
N GLN A 90 -17.33 7.93 -11.87
CA GLN A 90 -18.27 7.44 -10.87
C GLN A 90 -17.61 6.69 -9.72
N SER A 91 -16.43 6.15 -9.93
CA SER A 91 -15.76 5.31 -8.94
C SER A 91 -14.28 5.67 -8.83
N CYS A 92 -13.77 5.69 -7.60
CA CYS A 92 -12.34 5.87 -7.38
C CYS A 92 -11.81 4.96 -6.26
N VAL A 93 -10.50 4.72 -6.30
CA VAL A 93 -9.75 4.08 -5.24
C VAL A 93 -8.66 5.02 -4.78
N PHE A 94 -8.54 5.22 -3.47
CA PHE A 94 -7.46 5.97 -2.89
C PHE A 94 -6.56 5.07 -2.02
N LEU A 95 -5.28 4.98 -2.37
CA LEU A 95 -4.30 4.26 -1.57
C LEU A 95 -3.82 5.14 -0.42
N SER A 96 -4.39 4.92 0.76
CA SER A 96 -4.01 5.56 2.02
C SER A 96 -3.00 4.70 2.80
N THR A 97 -2.83 4.96 4.07
CA THR A 97 -1.86 4.29 4.95
C THR A 97 -2.43 4.06 6.35
N ILE A 98 -1.97 3.03 7.05
CA ILE A 98 -2.25 2.85 8.49
C ILE A 98 -1.58 3.93 9.36
N ASP A 99 -0.61 4.68 8.85
CA ASP A 99 0.04 5.78 9.59
C ASP A 99 -0.93 6.93 9.92
N VAL A 100 -2.12 6.94 9.33
CA VAL A 100 -3.20 7.87 9.71
C VAL A 100 -3.61 7.72 11.17
N TYR A 101 -3.53 6.51 11.74
CA TYR A 101 -3.88 6.27 13.14
C TYR A 101 -2.95 6.96 14.15
N GLY A 102 -1.73 7.28 13.72
CA GLY A 102 -0.75 8.04 14.49
C GLY A 102 -0.38 7.38 15.82
N ASP A 103 -0.45 8.17 16.89
CA ASP A 103 -0.08 7.76 18.25
C ASP A 103 -1.20 7.05 19.02
N ASN A 104 -2.08 6.34 18.31
CA ASN A 104 -3.15 5.57 18.95
C ASN A 104 -2.58 4.50 19.89
N ASN A 105 -3.15 4.37 21.10
CA ASN A 105 -2.67 3.46 22.15
C ASN A 105 -3.40 2.11 22.17
N ASN A 106 -4.35 1.88 21.26
CA ASN A 106 -5.06 0.63 21.18
C ASN A 106 -4.16 -0.46 20.60
N ASN A 107 -4.24 -1.67 21.16
CA ASN A 107 -3.49 -2.83 20.65
C ASN A 107 -4.09 -3.37 19.33
N VAL A 108 -5.35 -3.06 19.05
CA VAL A 108 -6.06 -3.43 17.82
C VAL A 108 -6.67 -2.18 17.22
N LEU A 109 -6.37 -1.89 15.97
CA LEU A 109 -6.87 -0.73 15.24
C LEU A 109 -7.83 -1.19 14.13
N ASN A 110 -9.03 -0.62 14.12
CA ASN A 110 -10.02 -0.79 13.06
C ASN A 110 -10.31 0.56 12.40
N GLU A 111 -11.16 0.57 11.38
CA GLU A 111 -11.46 1.76 10.59
C GLU A 111 -12.12 2.89 11.39
N ASN A 112 -12.79 2.55 12.51
CA ASN A 112 -13.42 3.49 13.43
C ASN A 112 -12.50 3.95 14.57
N SER A 113 -11.25 3.47 14.62
CA SER A 113 -10.28 3.88 15.62
C SER A 113 -9.96 5.36 15.48
N LEU A 114 -9.81 6.06 16.61
CA LEU A 114 -9.48 7.49 16.61
C LEU A 114 -8.15 7.76 15.91
N ILE A 115 -8.09 8.83 15.17
CA ILE A 115 -6.87 9.41 14.61
C ILE A 115 -6.21 10.26 15.69
N ILE A 116 -5.04 9.86 16.17
CA ILE A 116 -4.39 10.52 17.31
C ILE A 116 -2.98 10.94 16.92
N ASN A 117 -2.79 12.25 16.75
CA ASN A 117 -1.49 12.86 16.51
C ASN A 117 -0.63 12.13 15.44
N PRO A 118 -1.15 11.92 14.22
CA PRO A 118 -0.37 11.30 13.15
C PRO A 118 0.81 12.21 12.78
N LYS A 119 1.93 11.59 12.37
CA LYS A 119 3.05 12.34 11.80
C LYS A 119 2.64 12.98 10.47
N TYR A 120 3.42 13.93 9.97
CA TYR A 120 3.09 14.73 8.77
C TYR A 120 2.66 13.88 7.57
N TYR A 121 3.31 12.75 7.32
CA TYR A 121 2.89 11.82 6.27
C TYR A 121 1.48 11.25 6.53
N GLY A 122 1.26 10.64 7.69
CA GLY A 122 -0.05 10.10 8.06
C GLY A 122 -1.13 11.18 8.05
N LEU A 123 -0.84 12.38 8.57
CA LEU A 123 -1.75 13.50 8.57
C LEU A 123 -2.11 13.95 7.15
N SER A 124 -1.13 14.06 6.25
CA SER A 124 -1.40 14.44 4.86
C SER A 124 -2.25 13.40 4.13
N LYS A 125 -2.03 12.11 4.41
CA LYS A 125 -2.86 11.04 3.84
C LYS A 125 -4.28 11.05 4.41
N TYR A 126 -4.43 11.35 5.70
CA TYR A 126 -5.76 11.51 6.32
C TYR A 126 -6.55 12.65 5.69
N TYR A 127 -5.95 13.83 5.51
CA TYR A 127 -6.60 14.93 4.79
C TYR A 127 -6.95 14.55 3.33
N SER A 128 -6.12 13.76 2.69
CA SER A 128 -6.42 13.25 1.35
C SER A 128 -7.60 12.26 1.33
N GLU A 129 -7.79 11.46 2.39
CA GLU A 129 -8.99 10.62 2.56
C GLU A 129 -10.25 11.49 2.59
N GLU A 130 -10.25 12.58 3.35
CA GLU A 130 -11.37 13.53 3.44
C GLU A 130 -11.68 14.19 2.08
N ILE A 131 -10.64 14.62 1.34
CA ILE A 131 -10.82 15.19 -0.01
C ILE A 131 -11.49 14.18 -0.95
N MET A 132 -11.02 12.95 -0.98
CA MET A 132 -11.50 11.93 -1.90
C MET A 132 -12.90 11.41 -1.55
N SER A 133 -13.27 11.41 -0.27
CA SER A 133 -14.54 10.84 0.21
C SER A 133 -15.75 11.75 -0.05
N ASN A 134 -15.55 13.02 -0.42
CA ASN A 134 -16.64 14.00 -0.45
C ASN A 134 -17.43 14.04 -1.76
N ASN A 135 -16.92 13.52 -2.88
CA ASN A 135 -17.51 13.84 -4.18
C ASN A 135 -17.86 12.64 -5.08
N THR A 136 -17.46 11.44 -4.73
CA THR A 136 -17.71 10.24 -5.55
C THR A 136 -17.65 8.96 -4.71
N LYS A 137 -18.08 7.86 -5.30
CA LYS A 137 -17.91 6.53 -4.66
C LYS A 137 -16.41 6.23 -4.56
N CYS A 138 -15.87 6.37 -3.36
CA CYS A 138 -14.44 6.20 -3.11
C CYS A 138 -14.18 5.02 -2.17
N LEU A 139 -13.32 4.11 -2.64
CA LEU A 139 -12.75 3.06 -1.83
C LEU A 139 -11.39 3.53 -1.29
N VAL A 140 -11.33 3.87 -0.02
CA VAL A 140 -10.10 4.22 0.68
C VAL A 140 -9.45 2.96 1.25
N LEU A 141 -8.22 2.66 0.86
CA LEU A 141 -7.46 1.52 1.35
C LEU A 141 -6.35 1.99 2.30
N ARG A 142 -6.49 1.77 3.60
CA ARG A 142 -5.44 2.01 4.59
C ARG A 142 -4.47 0.85 4.59
N LEU A 143 -3.33 1.06 3.94
CA LEU A 143 -2.33 0.04 3.63
C LEU A 143 -1.20 0.06 4.66
N PRO A 144 -0.77 -1.10 5.16
CA PRO A 144 0.48 -1.25 5.89
C PRO A 144 1.68 -1.30 4.92
N SER A 145 2.80 -1.87 5.34
CA SER A 145 3.94 -2.10 4.46
C SER A 145 3.56 -2.97 3.26
N ILE A 146 3.72 -2.42 2.06
CA ILE A 146 3.50 -3.15 0.82
C ILE A 146 4.80 -3.87 0.47
N LEU A 147 4.77 -5.20 0.39
CA LEU A 147 5.89 -6.01 -0.07
C LEU A 147 5.76 -6.30 -1.56
N GLY A 148 6.79 -5.99 -2.33
CA GLY A 148 6.87 -6.22 -3.76
C GLY A 148 8.22 -5.78 -4.31
N LYS A 149 8.53 -6.05 -5.57
CA LYS A 149 9.81 -5.70 -6.20
C LYS A 149 10.13 -4.21 -6.04
N GLY A 150 11.32 -3.90 -5.53
CA GLY A 150 11.79 -2.53 -5.36
C GLY A 150 11.17 -1.76 -4.18
N THR A 151 10.42 -2.42 -3.30
CA THR A 151 9.98 -1.80 -2.05
C THR A 151 11.12 -1.67 -1.05
N HIS A 152 11.02 -0.65 -0.19
CA HIS A 152 11.99 -0.37 0.87
C HIS A 152 11.33 -0.54 2.24
N GLY A 153 12.14 -0.74 3.27
CA GLY A 153 11.67 -0.84 4.64
C GLY A 153 12.27 -2.03 5.38
N TRP A 154 11.71 -2.32 6.55
CA TRP A 154 12.26 -3.34 7.46
C TRP A 154 12.43 -4.72 6.79
N MET A 155 11.43 -5.18 6.04
CA MET A 155 11.50 -6.50 5.40
C MET A 155 12.55 -6.55 4.30
N SER A 156 12.64 -5.52 3.45
CA SER A 156 13.65 -5.46 2.39
C SER A 156 15.07 -5.47 2.95
N GLU A 157 15.28 -4.74 4.04
CA GLU A 157 16.56 -4.73 4.74
C GLU A 157 16.85 -6.07 5.41
N THR A 158 15.84 -6.72 5.98
CA THR A 158 15.96 -8.07 6.58
C THR A 158 16.36 -9.09 5.50
N VAL A 159 15.70 -9.09 4.34
CA VAL A 159 16.04 -9.97 3.21
C VAL A 159 17.47 -9.72 2.73
N ARG A 160 17.85 -8.45 2.53
CA ARG A 160 19.22 -8.09 2.13
C ARG A 160 20.26 -8.66 3.11
N LYS A 161 20.05 -8.47 4.41
CA LYS A 161 20.96 -8.98 5.46
C LYS A 161 21.02 -10.51 5.46
N LEU A 162 19.89 -11.18 5.32
CA LEU A 162 19.84 -12.63 5.26
C LEU A 162 20.60 -13.17 4.06
N ILE A 163 20.47 -12.58 2.88
CA ILE A 163 21.22 -12.95 1.67
C ILE A 163 22.73 -12.80 1.90
N ASN A 164 23.13 -11.73 2.60
CA ASN A 164 24.56 -11.47 2.89
C ASN A 164 25.06 -12.22 4.13
N HIS A 165 24.26 -13.10 4.73
CA HIS A 165 24.61 -13.82 5.96
C HIS A 165 24.98 -12.90 7.15
N GLU A 166 24.47 -11.66 7.15
CA GLU A 166 24.64 -10.71 8.23
C GLU A 166 23.75 -11.05 9.44
N PRO A 167 24.18 -10.75 10.69
CA PRO A 167 23.35 -11.00 11.87
C PRO A 167 22.07 -10.11 11.85
N ILE A 168 20.95 -10.72 12.27
CA ILE A 168 19.66 -10.03 12.42
C ILE A 168 19.39 -9.78 13.88
N PHE A 169 19.23 -8.51 14.25
CA PHE A 169 18.75 -8.09 15.56
C PHE A 169 17.26 -7.75 15.43
N TYR A 170 16.40 -8.33 16.26
CA TYR A 170 14.96 -8.14 16.16
C TYR A 170 14.28 -8.06 17.52
N THR A 171 13.18 -7.33 17.58
CA THR A 171 12.25 -7.35 18.70
C THR A 171 11.10 -8.28 18.32
N ASN A 172 10.81 -9.28 19.16
CA ASN A 172 9.70 -10.18 18.88
C ASN A 172 8.37 -9.49 19.19
N THR A 173 7.55 -9.27 18.17
CA THR A 173 6.27 -8.58 18.24
C THR A 173 5.23 -9.31 17.41
N LEU A 174 3.98 -9.31 17.88
CA LEU A 174 2.86 -9.79 17.08
C LEU A 174 2.53 -8.77 16.00
N THR A 175 2.46 -9.18 14.74
CA THR A 175 2.25 -8.27 13.60
C THR A 175 1.44 -8.89 12.48
N ASN A 176 0.69 -8.06 11.77
CA ASN A 176 0.05 -8.35 10.49
C ASN A 176 0.23 -7.21 9.49
N LEU A 177 1.22 -6.36 9.70
CA LEU A 177 1.42 -5.08 9.01
C LEU A 177 2.06 -5.23 7.63
N PHE A 178 1.57 -6.20 6.84
CA PHE A 178 2.01 -6.45 5.46
C PHE A 178 0.83 -6.68 4.52
N THR A 179 1.04 -6.28 3.28
CA THR A 179 0.18 -6.61 2.14
C THR A 179 1.02 -6.74 0.86
N HIS A 180 0.42 -7.20 -0.24
CA HIS A 180 1.09 -7.37 -1.52
C HIS A 180 0.30 -6.68 -2.64
N PRO A 181 0.94 -6.10 -3.67
CA PRO A 181 0.25 -5.43 -4.79
C PRO A 181 -0.79 -6.31 -5.48
N THR A 182 -0.50 -7.60 -5.65
CA THR A 182 -1.46 -8.56 -6.24
C THR A 182 -2.75 -8.67 -5.43
N PHE A 183 -2.65 -8.66 -4.09
CA PHE A 183 -3.81 -8.70 -3.23
C PHE A 183 -4.63 -7.41 -3.32
N ILE A 184 -3.96 -6.25 -3.33
CA ILE A 184 -4.62 -4.95 -3.49
C ILE A 184 -5.40 -4.91 -4.82
N ALA A 185 -4.79 -5.37 -5.91
CA ALA A 185 -5.43 -5.45 -7.22
C ALA A 185 -6.68 -6.34 -7.18
N LYS A 186 -6.57 -7.54 -6.61
CA LYS A 186 -7.68 -8.48 -6.47
C LYS A 186 -8.81 -7.90 -5.62
N LEU A 187 -8.47 -7.24 -4.50
CA LEU A 187 -9.45 -6.58 -3.65
C LEU A 187 -10.24 -5.51 -4.40
N ILE A 188 -9.57 -4.66 -5.18
CA ILE A 188 -10.23 -3.60 -5.97
C ILE A 188 -11.25 -4.21 -6.94
N ILE A 189 -10.89 -5.28 -7.63
CA ILE A 189 -11.77 -5.96 -8.58
C ILE A 189 -12.99 -6.58 -7.89
N GLU A 190 -12.76 -7.30 -6.79
CA GLU A 190 -13.82 -7.92 -6.00
C GLU A 190 -14.79 -6.88 -5.42
N TYR A 191 -14.24 -5.74 -4.98
CA TYR A 191 -15.02 -4.65 -4.40
C TYR A 191 -15.99 -4.07 -5.44
N PHE A 192 -15.49 -3.62 -6.58
CA PHE A 192 -16.31 -3.00 -7.62
C PHE A 192 -17.20 -4.01 -8.34
N GLY A 193 -16.82 -5.28 -8.42
CA GLY A 193 -17.69 -6.35 -8.93
C GLY A 193 -18.98 -6.53 -8.12
N LYS A 194 -19.02 -6.06 -6.88
CA LYS A 194 -20.20 -6.14 -5.98
C LYS A 194 -21.02 -4.84 -5.91
N ASN A 195 -20.76 -3.84 -6.76
CA ASN A 195 -21.41 -2.53 -6.76
C ASN A 195 -21.42 -1.83 -5.39
N SER A 196 -20.30 -1.84 -4.71
CA SER A 196 -20.16 -1.29 -3.37
C SER A 196 -20.20 0.23 -3.35
N ASP A 197 -20.67 0.80 -2.26
CA ASP A 197 -20.63 2.25 -1.98
C ASP A 197 -19.24 2.71 -1.50
N SER A 198 -19.13 3.98 -1.09
CA SER A 198 -17.90 4.46 -0.47
C SER A 198 -17.56 3.67 0.79
N ALA A 199 -16.31 3.32 0.98
CA ALA A 199 -15.83 2.63 2.16
C ALA A 199 -14.37 2.98 2.48
N ILE A 200 -14.02 2.85 3.76
CA ILE A 200 -12.64 2.80 4.23
C ILE A 200 -12.36 1.37 4.66
N LEU A 201 -11.25 0.80 4.20
CA LEU A 201 -10.85 -0.56 4.54
C LEU A 201 -9.40 -0.60 5.00
N ASN A 202 -9.16 -1.27 6.10
CA ASN A 202 -7.84 -1.70 6.51
C ASN A 202 -7.42 -2.94 5.70
N VAL A 203 -6.25 -2.89 5.08
CA VAL A 203 -5.78 -3.97 4.20
C VAL A 203 -4.49 -4.58 4.76
N ALA A 204 -4.64 -5.51 5.68
CA ALA A 204 -3.53 -6.20 6.34
C ALA A 204 -3.61 -7.72 6.17
N ALA A 205 -2.53 -8.41 6.51
CA ALA A 205 -2.51 -9.87 6.56
C ALA A 205 -3.39 -10.42 7.70
N SER A 206 -3.85 -11.65 7.58
CA SER A 206 -4.60 -12.35 8.63
C SER A 206 -4.27 -13.85 8.62
N PRO A 207 -4.07 -14.50 9.77
CA PRO A 207 -3.95 -13.90 11.10
C PRO A 207 -2.61 -13.18 11.35
N PRO A 208 -2.49 -12.36 12.42
CA PRO A 208 -1.20 -11.83 12.86
C PRO A 208 -0.30 -12.96 13.37
N ILE A 209 1.02 -12.83 13.16
CA ILE A 209 2.04 -13.76 13.64
C ILE A 209 3.21 -13.04 14.30
N GLU A 210 4.03 -13.75 15.04
CA GLU A 210 5.23 -13.21 15.66
C GLU A 210 6.30 -12.87 14.60
N SER A 211 6.95 -11.72 14.74
CA SER A 211 7.99 -11.27 13.81
C SER A 211 9.19 -12.21 13.73
N GLN A 212 9.47 -12.97 14.79
CA GLN A 212 10.47 -14.02 14.78
C GLN A 212 10.15 -15.07 13.72
N LEU A 213 8.91 -15.56 13.66
CA LEU A 213 8.49 -16.57 12.68
C LEU A 213 8.61 -16.05 11.23
N ILE A 214 8.38 -14.76 11.01
CA ILE A 214 8.58 -14.11 9.73
C ILE A 214 10.05 -14.18 9.32
N ILE A 215 10.96 -13.79 10.23
CA ILE A 215 12.40 -13.79 9.98
C ILE A 215 12.92 -15.21 9.74
N GLU A 216 12.50 -16.18 10.55
CA GLU A 216 12.86 -17.59 10.39
C GLU A 216 12.40 -18.15 9.05
N TYR A 217 11.16 -17.79 8.63
CA TYR A 217 10.63 -18.19 7.34
C TYR A 217 11.50 -17.67 6.19
N VAL A 218 11.79 -16.38 6.18
CA VAL A 218 12.63 -15.74 5.15
C VAL A 218 14.06 -16.32 5.20
N LYS A 219 14.64 -16.51 6.40
CA LYS A 219 15.95 -17.11 6.56
C LYS A 219 16.04 -18.51 5.91
N LYS A 220 15.01 -19.33 6.08
CA LYS A 220 14.94 -20.66 5.46
C LYS A 220 14.92 -20.56 3.93
N HIS A 221 14.12 -19.65 3.37
CA HIS A 221 13.96 -19.50 1.92
C HIS A 221 15.15 -18.82 1.24
N THR A 222 15.96 -18.09 1.99
CA THR A 222 17.23 -17.51 1.51
C THR A 222 18.44 -18.42 1.76
N SER A 223 18.23 -19.63 2.32
CA SER A 223 19.31 -20.53 2.74
C SER A 223 20.38 -19.85 3.58
N SER A 224 19.98 -18.85 4.37
CA SER A 224 20.88 -18.03 5.17
C SER A 224 21.33 -18.75 6.45
N ASN A 225 22.60 -18.62 6.79
CA ASN A 225 23.16 -19.04 8.07
C ASN A 225 23.25 -17.90 9.11
N SER A 226 22.63 -16.75 8.84
CA SER A 226 22.62 -15.59 9.70
C SER A 226 22.23 -15.93 11.15
N MET A 227 22.92 -15.31 12.10
CA MET A 227 22.58 -15.41 13.51
C MET A 227 21.35 -14.52 13.79
N LEU A 228 20.34 -15.07 14.43
CA LEU A 228 19.16 -14.34 14.89
C LEU A 228 19.32 -13.99 16.36
N LYS A 229 19.28 -12.69 16.69
CA LYS A 229 19.47 -12.19 18.06
C LYS A 229 18.25 -11.37 18.49
N PRO A 230 17.42 -11.89 19.42
CA PRO A 230 16.38 -11.06 20.02
C PRO A 230 17.00 -9.94 20.86
N ILE A 231 16.47 -8.74 20.73
CA ILE A 231 16.84 -7.59 21.56
C ILE A 231 15.63 -7.16 22.39
N LYS A 232 15.91 -6.53 23.55
CA LYS A 232 14.81 -5.98 24.38
C LYS A 232 14.11 -4.88 23.60
N LYS A 233 12.78 -4.89 23.70
CA LYS A 233 11.92 -3.90 23.07
C LYS A 233 12.24 -2.51 23.62
N VAL A 234 12.64 -1.59 22.75
CA VAL A 234 12.76 -0.17 23.05
C VAL A 234 11.47 0.50 22.57
N LEU A 235 10.52 0.73 23.48
CA LEU A 235 9.36 1.62 23.37
C LEU A 235 8.69 1.71 21.96
N SER A 236 8.55 0.62 21.23
CA SER A 236 7.70 0.61 20.04
C SER A 236 6.28 0.19 20.43
N LYS A 237 5.27 0.90 19.96
CA LYS A 237 3.88 0.48 20.12
C LYS A 237 3.64 -0.74 19.23
N ASP A 238 3.18 -1.84 19.83
CA ASP A 238 2.70 -2.98 19.07
C ASP A 238 1.20 -2.80 18.91
N TYR A 239 0.76 -2.78 17.70
CA TYR A 239 -0.65 -2.91 17.37
C TYR A 239 -0.81 -3.85 16.18
N ILE A 240 -1.96 -4.43 16.08
CA ILE A 240 -2.41 -5.18 14.92
C ILE A 240 -3.59 -4.45 14.28
N ILE A 241 -3.77 -4.71 13.01
CA ILE A 241 -4.89 -4.15 12.23
C ILE A 241 -6.03 -5.17 12.22
N ASP A 242 -7.22 -4.75 12.61
CA ASP A 242 -8.45 -5.54 12.47
C ASP A 242 -8.82 -5.62 10.97
N THR A 243 -9.08 -6.82 10.49
CA THR A 243 -9.40 -7.11 9.08
C THR A 243 -10.84 -7.58 8.87
N LYS A 244 -11.72 -7.46 9.86
CA LYS A 244 -13.10 -7.95 9.77
C LYS A 244 -13.90 -7.36 8.59
N ASN A 245 -13.75 -6.06 8.35
CA ASN A 245 -14.41 -5.42 7.21
C ASN A 245 -13.86 -5.94 5.89
N LEU A 246 -12.55 -6.13 5.79
CA LEU A 246 -11.90 -6.73 4.63
C LEU A 246 -12.37 -8.18 4.40
N GLU A 247 -12.49 -8.98 5.47
CA GLU A 247 -12.93 -10.38 5.43
C GLU A 247 -14.36 -10.55 4.90
N SER A 248 -15.21 -9.53 5.05
CA SER A 248 -16.57 -9.53 4.49
C SER A 248 -16.58 -9.44 2.95
N ILE A 249 -15.49 -8.99 2.34
CA ILE A 249 -15.36 -8.78 0.89
C ILE A 249 -14.52 -9.88 0.26
N ILE A 250 -13.34 -10.12 0.83
CA ILE A 250 -12.37 -11.09 0.34
C ILE A 250 -11.55 -11.65 1.51
N LYS A 251 -11.22 -12.94 1.45
CA LYS A 251 -10.33 -13.55 2.45
C LYS A 251 -8.94 -12.89 2.38
N PRO A 252 -8.43 -12.30 3.49
CA PRO A 252 -7.09 -11.73 3.54
C PRO A 252 -6.01 -12.79 3.25
N MET A 253 -4.89 -12.35 2.71
CA MET A 253 -3.71 -13.22 2.60
C MET A 253 -3.06 -13.43 3.96
N THR A 254 -2.49 -14.62 4.16
CA THR A 254 -1.60 -14.85 5.29
C THR A 254 -0.24 -14.18 5.04
N ILE A 255 0.51 -13.92 6.11
CA ILE A 255 1.86 -13.36 5.97
C ILE A 255 2.75 -14.28 5.13
N TYR A 256 2.64 -15.59 5.26
CA TYR A 256 3.42 -16.54 4.47
C TYR A 256 3.12 -16.43 2.97
N GLN A 257 1.85 -16.33 2.58
CA GLN A 257 1.49 -16.10 1.17
C GLN A 257 2.05 -14.79 0.61
N ILE A 258 2.06 -13.73 1.44
CA ILE A 258 2.64 -12.44 1.06
C ILE A 258 4.16 -12.57 0.90
N LEU A 259 4.82 -13.28 1.81
CA LEU A 259 6.27 -13.51 1.75
C LEU A 259 6.66 -14.36 0.53
N ASP A 260 5.88 -15.40 0.19
CA ASP A 260 6.14 -16.22 -1.00
C ASP A 260 6.13 -15.37 -2.28
N LEU A 261 5.09 -14.53 -2.45
CA LEU A 261 5.01 -13.61 -3.57
C LEU A 261 6.17 -12.60 -3.57
N TYR A 262 6.50 -12.06 -2.41
CA TYR A 262 7.58 -11.09 -2.27
C TYR A 262 8.95 -11.70 -2.61
N LEU A 263 9.24 -12.89 -2.08
CA LEU A 263 10.50 -13.58 -2.37
C LEU A 263 10.59 -13.97 -3.83
N HIS A 264 9.49 -14.42 -4.44
CA HIS A 264 9.41 -14.63 -5.89
C HIS A 264 9.76 -13.35 -6.65
N ASP A 265 9.17 -12.20 -6.28
CA ASP A 265 9.44 -10.91 -6.91
C ASP A 265 10.91 -10.45 -6.77
N VAL A 266 11.55 -10.78 -5.64
CA VAL A 266 12.94 -10.38 -5.35
C VAL A 266 13.96 -11.27 -6.07
N PHE A 267 13.69 -12.56 -6.16
CA PHE A 267 14.64 -13.53 -6.73
C PHE A 267 14.38 -13.85 -8.20
N ASP A 268 13.31 -13.33 -8.81
CA ASP A 268 12.89 -13.63 -10.20
C ASP A 268 12.78 -15.16 -10.47
N VAL A 269 12.27 -15.95 -9.48
CA VAL A 269 12.15 -17.41 -9.54
C VAL A 269 10.71 -17.82 -9.82
#